data_f6aa78186b47729caae3447caadde462
#
_entry.id   f6aa78186b47729caae3447caadde462
#
_cell.length_a   1.000
_cell.length_b   1.000
_cell.length_c   1.000
_cell.angle_alpha   90.00
_cell.angle_beta   90.00
_cell.angle_gamma   90.00
#
_symmetry.space_group_name_H-M   'P 1'
#
loop_
_entity.id
_entity.type
_entity.pdbx_description
1 polymer ?
#
loop_
_entity_poly.entity_id
_entity_poly.type
_entity_poly.pdbx_seq_one_letter_code
_entity_poly.pdbx_strand_id
1 'polypeptide(L)'
;MRSPVCCASLVLLLLPGVPSASAMAQTEVAIGGVKLDSELGVPGVLGDVDDGLEESADGRSDSKRRSWESVVAPIPSRNPAFGWMLSVPVMLMYKPSFAGPEDPVWISGLFGFYAENESWGAGLLQRMSFGGDRWRVTGALFRAEMNYEYFGIGGGGGASIVLDQDADLALVEGLRRVAPNLYLGLQAMYARTELGPQLPDVDLPPGLDPDRLRVDLTLATIAPRLQYDTRDNEFYPRSGLLVNASAAVSRDSIGADLDYERYKASMNHYLAVGNQGVLASRIVTQYTSDGTPFFLFPAFGQGADLRGYQMGSYRDRFLVAVQSEYRHRFTKRIGAAAFGGVGSVAPDFGGWEKSLWSAGAGFRFVLAPKNDISLRVDVARGRDETVYYVGVGEAF
;
A
#
# COMPACT_ATOMS: atom_id res chain seq x y z
N MET A 1 -11.95 -40.79 22.81
CA MET A 1 -12.70 -39.78 22.07
C MET A 1 -11.70 -39.10 21.15
N ARG A 2 -11.70 -39.42 19.88
CA ARG A 2 -10.78 -38.91 18.89
C ARG A 2 -11.50 -37.85 18.06
N SER A 3 -11.00 -36.63 18.05
CA SER A 3 -11.57 -35.49 17.33
C SER A 3 -11.47 -35.65 15.82
N PRO A 4 -12.44 -35.19 15.03
CA PRO A 4 -12.47 -35.32 13.59
C PRO A 4 -11.79 -34.10 12.90
N VAL A 5 -10.49 -33.91 13.12
CA VAL A 5 -9.74 -32.80 12.49
C VAL A 5 -8.96 -33.28 11.23
N CYS A 6 -9.10 -34.55 10.85
CA CYS A 6 -8.19 -35.16 9.84
C CYS A 6 -8.72 -35.18 8.39
N CYS A 7 -9.96 -34.72 8.11
CA CYS A 7 -10.50 -34.78 6.73
C CYS A 7 -10.46 -33.48 5.96
N ALA A 8 -10.34 -32.33 6.62
CA ALA A 8 -10.27 -31.03 5.92
C ALA A 8 -8.89 -30.75 5.31
N SER A 9 -7.84 -31.39 5.83
CA SER A 9 -6.46 -31.17 5.34
C SER A 9 -6.12 -31.87 4.03
N LEU A 10 -6.93 -32.82 3.57
CA LEU A 10 -6.60 -33.62 2.38
C LEU A 10 -7.17 -33.03 1.09
N VAL A 11 -8.19 -32.17 1.16
CA VAL A 11 -8.78 -31.53 -0.02
C VAL A 11 -7.97 -30.27 -0.44
N LEU A 12 -7.26 -29.66 0.51
CA LEU A 12 -6.38 -28.50 0.25
C LEU A 12 -5.08 -28.88 -0.48
N LEU A 13 -4.72 -30.15 -0.54
CA LEU A 13 -3.49 -30.67 -1.19
C LEU A 13 -3.65 -30.93 -2.68
N LEU A 14 -4.83 -30.85 -3.25
CA LEU A 14 -5.10 -31.13 -4.67
C LEU A 14 -5.37 -29.89 -5.53
N LEU A 15 -5.45 -28.72 -4.95
CA LEU A 15 -5.56 -27.47 -5.70
C LEU A 15 -4.25 -26.68 -5.53
N PRO A 16 -3.36 -26.65 -6.53
CA PRO A 16 -2.21 -25.79 -6.47
C PRO A 16 -2.69 -24.35 -6.54
N GLY A 17 -2.66 -23.66 -5.45
CA GLY A 17 -2.62 -22.22 -5.43
C GLY A 17 -3.89 -21.43 -5.08
N VAL A 18 -4.35 -21.50 -3.84
CA VAL A 18 -5.32 -20.51 -3.30
C VAL A 18 -4.54 -19.29 -2.79
N PRO A 19 -4.79 -18.08 -3.28
CA PRO A 19 -4.12 -16.87 -2.81
C PRO A 19 -4.77 -16.27 -1.57
N SER A 20 -4.08 -15.35 -1.04
CA SER A 20 -4.12 -14.97 0.34
C SER A 20 -5.02 -13.80 0.68
N ALA A 21 -5.78 -13.97 1.73
CA ALA A 21 -6.25 -12.89 2.58
C ALA A 21 -5.15 -11.89 3.00
N SER A 22 -3.86 -12.25 2.94
CA SER A 22 -2.74 -11.34 3.19
C SER A 22 -2.35 -10.47 2.00
N ALA A 23 -2.67 -10.87 0.78
CA ALA A 23 -2.69 -9.90 -0.30
C ALA A 23 -3.64 -8.74 0.06
N MET A 24 -4.66 -8.95 0.90
CA MET A 24 -5.60 -7.92 1.33
C MET A 24 -5.24 -7.23 2.63
N ALA A 25 -4.67 -7.91 3.59
CA ALA A 25 -4.16 -7.24 4.79
C ALA A 25 -2.80 -6.57 4.54
N GLN A 26 -2.12 -6.95 3.48
CA GLN A 26 -0.98 -6.27 2.85
C GLN A 26 -1.31 -5.71 1.46
N THR A 27 -2.51 -5.84 1.01
CA THR A 27 -3.06 -4.85 0.15
C THR A 27 -3.23 -3.60 1.04
N GLU A 28 -2.10 -3.19 1.52
CA GLU A 28 -1.72 -1.82 1.27
C GLU A 28 -2.25 -1.59 -0.10
N VAL A 29 -3.48 -1.07 -0.15
CA VAL A 29 -4.24 -0.98 -1.37
C VAL A 29 -3.34 -0.28 -2.38
N ALA A 30 -2.44 -1.05 -2.97
CA ALA A 30 -1.69 -0.65 -4.15
C ALA A 30 -2.63 -0.61 -5.35
N ILE A 31 -3.93 -0.57 -5.06
CA ILE A 31 -5.00 -0.25 -5.96
C ILE A 31 -4.87 1.25 -6.19
N GLY A 32 -4.23 1.61 -7.28
CA GLY A 32 -4.01 3.01 -7.66
C GLY A 32 -2.93 3.74 -6.86
N GLY A 33 -2.00 3.05 -6.19
CA GLY A 33 -0.86 3.69 -5.52
C GLY A 33 -1.14 4.21 -4.12
N VAL A 34 -2.26 3.85 -3.49
CA VAL A 34 -2.58 4.20 -2.11
C VAL A 34 -2.08 3.10 -1.18
N LYS A 35 -1.09 3.38 -0.38
CA LYS A 35 -0.65 2.53 0.72
C LYS A 35 -1.46 2.86 1.97
N LEU A 36 -2.16 1.88 2.55
CA LEU A 36 -2.79 1.97 3.89
C LEU A 36 -1.78 1.62 5.01
N ASP A 37 -0.51 1.82 4.78
CA ASP A 37 0.53 1.71 5.79
C ASP A 37 0.86 3.08 6.36
N SER A 38 1.48 3.17 7.52
CA SER A 38 1.91 4.41 8.17
C SER A 38 2.84 5.32 7.33
N GLU A 39 3.17 4.87 6.13
CA GLU A 39 3.92 5.62 5.11
C GLU A 39 3.02 6.39 4.14
N LEU A 40 1.73 6.57 4.46
CA LEU A 40 0.76 7.22 3.57
C LEU A 40 1.11 8.67 3.24
N GLY A 41 1.73 8.84 2.07
CA GLY A 41 1.53 10.03 1.27
C GLY A 41 0.30 9.80 0.38
N VAL A 42 -0.77 10.51 0.60
CA VAL A 42 -2.02 10.37 -0.16
C VAL A 42 -2.11 11.45 -1.22
N PRO A 43 -2.59 11.11 -2.39
CA PRO A 43 -2.68 11.99 -3.54
C PRO A 43 -4.04 12.62 -3.81
N GLY A 44 -3.98 13.69 -4.52
CA GLY A 44 -5.12 14.21 -5.09
C GLY A 44 -5.03 15.26 -6.14
N VAL A 45 -5.97 15.66 -6.86
CA VAL A 45 -6.26 16.99 -7.43
C VAL A 45 -7.62 17.09 -8.10
N LEU A 46 -8.32 18.09 -7.72
CA LEU A 46 -8.82 19.18 -8.56
C LEU A 46 -8.98 20.42 -7.65
N GLY A 47 -7.96 21.25 -7.64
CA GLY A 47 -8.05 22.59 -7.10
C GLY A 47 -8.22 23.56 -8.25
N ASP A 48 -9.23 24.38 -8.16
CA ASP A 48 -9.52 25.60 -8.90
C ASP A 48 -8.63 25.90 -10.13
N VAL A 49 -9.14 25.54 -11.30
CA VAL A 49 -8.89 26.30 -12.52
C VAL A 49 -9.82 27.52 -12.41
N ASP A 50 -9.41 28.52 -11.65
CA ASP A 50 -9.88 29.88 -11.89
C ASP A 50 -8.88 30.92 -11.37
N ASP A 51 -8.80 31.99 -12.16
CA ASP A 51 -8.22 33.29 -11.89
C ASP A 51 -6.70 33.44 -11.85
N GLY A 52 -6.18 33.43 -13.06
CA GLY A 52 -5.02 34.21 -13.44
C GLY A 52 -5.34 35.27 -14.47
N LEU A 53 -6.35 36.11 -14.27
CA LEU A 53 -6.54 37.39 -15.00
C LEU A 53 -7.44 38.30 -14.15
N GLU A 54 -6.84 39.13 -13.34
CA GLU A 54 -7.15 40.55 -13.13
C GLU A 54 -6.44 41.05 -11.88
N GLU A 55 -5.32 41.67 -12.12
CA GLU A 55 -4.71 42.59 -11.19
C GLU A 55 -5.55 43.88 -11.22
N SER A 56 -6.39 44.05 -10.24
CA SER A 56 -7.06 45.36 -9.98
C SER A 56 -6.86 45.72 -8.52
N ALA A 57 -6.18 46.83 -8.35
CA ALA A 57 -6.00 47.53 -7.11
C ALA A 57 -7.32 47.82 -6.42
N ASP A 58 -7.56 47.26 -5.25
CA ASP A 58 -8.13 47.98 -4.12
C ASP A 58 -7.84 47.22 -2.81
N GLY A 59 -7.20 47.89 -1.86
CA GLY A 59 -6.89 47.37 -0.56
C GLY A 59 -8.12 47.20 0.30
N ARG A 60 -8.44 46.00 0.63
CA ARG A 60 -9.18 45.44 1.77
C ARG A 60 -9.86 44.13 1.37
N SER A 61 -9.18 43.05 1.44
CA SER A 61 -9.86 41.77 1.73
C SER A 61 -9.00 40.98 2.68
N ASP A 62 -9.46 40.93 3.92
CA ASP A 62 -9.14 39.91 4.89
C ASP A 62 -9.56 38.57 4.27
N SER A 63 -8.74 38.02 3.35
CA SER A 63 -8.92 36.66 2.84
C SER A 63 -8.66 35.74 4.03
N LYS A 64 -9.71 35.31 4.72
CA LYS A 64 -9.68 34.14 5.60
C LYS A 64 -8.96 33.04 4.82
N ARG A 65 -7.66 32.81 5.07
CA ARG A 65 -6.91 31.71 4.52
C ARG A 65 -7.72 30.46 4.84
N ARG A 66 -8.25 29.80 3.80
CA ARG A 66 -8.92 28.50 3.97
C ARG A 66 -7.98 27.61 4.76
N SER A 67 -8.43 27.15 5.92
CA SER A 67 -7.68 26.28 6.82
C SER A 67 -7.69 24.84 6.38
N TRP A 68 -8.18 24.53 5.17
CA TRP A 68 -8.29 23.20 4.62
C TRP A 68 -7.92 23.18 3.13
N GLU A 69 -7.46 22.03 2.68
CA GLU A 69 -7.14 21.74 1.28
C GLU A 69 -7.75 20.38 0.91
N SER A 70 -8.42 20.30 -0.23
CA SER A 70 -9.01 19.08 -0.71
C SER A 70 -8.33 18.62 -1.99
N VAL A 71 -8.39 17.34 -2.18
CA VAL A 71 -7.69 16.67 -3.26
C VAL A 71 -8.54 15.53 -3.78
N VAL A 72 -8.87 15.53 -5.07
CA VAL A 72 -9.63 14.49 -5.76
C VAL A 72 -8.89 14.11 -7.03
N ALA A 73 -8.57 12.84 -7.25
CA ALA A 73 -7.90 12.42 -8.47
C ALA A 73 -8.52 11.14 -9.05
N PRO A 74 -9.27 11.23 -10.13
CA PRO A 74 -9.60 10.03 -10.89
C PRO A 74 -8.32 9.50 -11.57
N ILE A 75 -7.91 8.29 -11.22
CA ILE A 75 -6.69 7.64 -11.72
C ILE A 75 -7.09 6.42 -12.54
N PRO A 76 -7.10 6.52 -13.88
CA PRO A 76 -7.21 5.35 -14.72
C PRO A 76 -5.90 4.56 -14.66
N SER A 77 -6.00 3.27 -14.50
CA SER A 77 -4.86 2.36 -14.52
C SER A 77 -5.21 1.07 -15.24
N ARG A 78 -4.20 0.31 -15.63
CA ARG A 78 -4.37 -1.01 -16.17
C ARG A 78 -3.46 -1.97 -15.44
N ASN A 79 -4.05 -3.02 -14.90
CA ASN A 79 -3.35 -4.07 -14.18
C ASN A 79 -3.70 -5.41 -14.86
N PRO A 80 -2.73 -6.27 -15.15
CA PRO A 80 -3.02 -7.57 -15.75
C PRO A 80 -4.00 -8.44 -14.95
N ALA A 81 -4.01 -8.30 -13.61
CA ALA A 81 -4.92 -9.05 -12.74
C ALA A 81 -6.36 -8.53 -12.76
N PHE A 82 -6.56 -7.24 -13.03
CA PHE A 82 -7.87 -6.56 -12.93
C PHE A 82 -8.37 -5.94 -14.26
N GLY A 83 -7.54 -5.94 -15.31
CA GLY A 83 -7.84 -5.21 -16.54
C GLY A 83 -7.73 -3.68 -16.35
N TRP A 84 -8.58 -2.93 -17.03
CA TRP A 84 -8.70 -1.49 -16.82
C TRP A 84 -9.39 -1.21 -15.48
N MET A 85 -8.89 -0.23 -14.75
CA MET A 85 -9.41 0.16 -13.44
C MET A 85 -9.44 1.68 -13.30
N LEU A 86 -10.51 2.20 -12.74
CA LEU A 86 -10.61 3.59 -12.31
C LEU A 86 -10.60 3.64 -10.79
N SER A 87 -9.62 4.33 -10.23
CA SER A 87 -9.53 4.59 -8.80
C SER A 87 -9.77 6.07 -8.52
N VAL A 88 -10.52 6.40 -7.49
CA VAL A 88 -10.84 7.79 -7.12
C VAL A 88 -10.53 8.01 -5.64
N PRO A 89 -9.30 8.39 -5.28
CA PRO A 89 -9.02 8.93 -3.96
C PRO A 89 -9.58 10.34 -3.82
N VAL A 90 -10.19 10.58 -2.67
CA VAL A 90 -10.63 11.90 -2.21
C VAL A 90 -9.97 12.16 -0.87
N MET A 91 -9.27 13.26 -0.72
CA MET A 91 -8.57 13.59 0.50
C MET A 91 -8.90 15.02 0.95
N LEU A 92 -9.09 15.18 2.25
CA LEU A 92 -9.24 16.45 2.91
C LEU A 92 -8.13 16.61 3.94
N MET A 93 -7.31 17.64 3.77
CA MET A 93 -6.27 18.06 4.71
C MET A 93 -6.73 19.30 5.45
N TYR A 94 -6.69 19.26 6.77
CA TYR A 94 -7.14 20.38 7.60
C TYR A 94 -6.46 20.42 8.96
N LYS A 95 -6.42 21.60 9.57
CA LYS A 95 -6.06 21.79 10.97
C LYS A 95 -7.29 22.09 11.79
N PRO A 96 -7.66 21.24 12.78
CA PRO A 96 -8.72 21.58 13.74
C PRO A 96 -8.37 22.85 14.52
N SER A 97 -9.37 23.56 15.01
CA SER A 97 -9.18 24.82 15.74
C SER A 97 -8.39 24.67 17.04
N PHE A 98 -8.38 23.48 17.61
CA PHE A 98 -7.62 23.15 18.82
C PHE A 98 -6.20 22.64 18.54
N ALA A 99 -5.83 22.38 17.28
CA ALA A 99 -4.49 21.93 16.91
C ALA A 99 -3.49 23.07 17.06
N GLY A 100 -2.35 22.76 17.66
CA GLY A 100 -1.24 23.70 17.80
C GLY A 100 -0.57 24.02 16.46
N PRO A 101 0.25 25.08 16.39
CA PRO A 101 0.99 25.43 15.17
C PRO A 101 1.94 24.32 14.72
N GLU A 102 2.48 23.54 15.66
CA GLU A 102 3.42 22.44 15.42
C GLU A 102 2.74 21.12 15.07
N ASP A 103 1.41 21.01 15.25
CA ASP A 103 0.70 19.78 14.89
C ASP A 103 0.64 19.64 13.36
N PRO A 104 0.95 18.46 12.81
CA PRO A 104 0.69 18.15 11.42
C PRO A 104 -0.77 18.31 11.05
N VAL A 105 -1.05 18.51 9.77
CA VAL A 105 -2.43 18.52 9.28
C VAL A 105 -3.10 17.17 9.49
N TRP A 106 -4.38 17.20 9.82
CA TRP A 106 -5.22 16.02 9.82
C TRP A 106 -5.59 15.65 8.40
N ILE A 107 -5.72 14.36 8.15
CA ILE A 107 -6.07 13.84 6.84
C ILE A 107 -7.29 12.94 6.98
N SER A 108 -8.38 13.33 6.30
CA SER A 108 -9.54 12.46 6.07
C SER A 108 -9.52 12.01 4.63
N GLY A 109 -9.50 10.71 4.40
CA GLY A 109 -9.47 10.10 3.07
C GLY A 109 -10.71 9.27 2.81
N LEU A 110 -11.20 9.36 1.58
CA LEU A 110 -12.17 8.45 0.98
C LEU A 110 -11.53 7.86 -0.28
N PHE A 111 -11.65 6.58 -0.46
CA PHE A 111 -11.08 5.90 -1.60
C PHE A 111 -12.10 4.93 -2.19
N GLY A 112 -12.18 4.85 -3.51
CA GLY A 112 -12.94 3.84 -4.21
C GLY A 112 -12.28 3.44 -5.52
N PHE A 113 -12.52 2.23 -5.97
CA PHE A 113 -12.12 1.76 -7.30
C PHE A 113 -13.18 0.84 -7.91
N TYR A 114 -13.17 0.78 -9.24
CA TYR A 114 -13.92 -0.18 -10.03
C TYR A 114 -13.06 -0.65 -11.21
N ALA A 115 -13.07 -1.95 -11.48
CA ALA A 115 -12.24 -2.58 -12.50
C ALA A 115 -13.06 -3.28 -13.57
N GLU A 116 -12.43 -3.53 -14.73
CA GLU A 116 -13.03 -4.18 -15.91
C GLU A 116 -13.55 -5.60 -15.62
N ASN A 117 -12.90 -6.31 -14.70
CA ASN A 117 -13.30 -7.64 -14.26
C ASN A 117 -14.34 -7.62 -13.11
N GLU A 118 -15.08 -6.51 -12.99
CA GLU A 118 -16.13 -6.29 -11.98
C GLU A 118 -15.63 -6.18 -10.53
N SER A 119 -14.32 -6.22 -10.30
CA SER A 119 -13.77 -5.96 -8.97
C SER A 119 -14.03 -4.52 -8.54
N TRP A 120 -14.41 -4.34 -7.29
CA TRP A 120 -14.60 -3.01 -6.71
C TRP A 120 -14.13 -2.96 -5.25
N GLY A 121 -13.88 -1.77 -4.77
CA GLY A 121 -13.59 -1.55 -3.35
C GLY A 121 -13.78 -0.10 -2.95
N ALA A 122 -14.05 0.11 -1.68
CA ALA A 122 -14.18 1.42 -1.07
C ALA A 122 -13.60 1.43 0.34
N GLY A 123 -13.07 2.56 0.76
CA GLY A 123 -12.48 2.70 2.08
C GLY A 123 -12.46 4.11 2.60
N LEU A 124 -12.32 4.20 3.91
CA LEU A 124 -12.19 5.43 4.69
C LEU A 124 -10.86 5.41 5.42
N LEU A 125 -10.21 6.55 5.47
CA LEU A 125 -8.99 6.77 6.24
C LEU A 125 -9.13 8.03 7.07
N GLN A 126 -8.72 7.96 8.33
CA GLN A 126 -8.57 9.14 9.18
C GLN A 126 -7.21 9.11 9.85
N ARG A 127 -6.41 10.16 9.63
CA ARG A 127 -5.15 10.38 10.32
C ARG A 127 -5.19 11.67 11.11
N MET A 128 -4.76 11.59 12.35
CA MET A 128 -4.82 12.67 13.31
C MET A 128 -3.51 12.80 14.06
N SER A 129 -3.14 14.02 14.43
CA SER A 129 -2.00 14.31 15.30
C SER A 129 -2.43 15.25 16.42
N PHE A 130 -1.88 15.05 17.61
CA PHE A 130 -2.28 15.76 18.81
C PHE A 130 -1.09 16.15 19.68
N GLY A 131 -1.24 17.26 20.42
CA GLY A 131 -0.34 17.68 21.48
C GLY A 131 1.05 18.08 21.00
N GLY A 132 1.16 18.81 19.90
CA GLY A 132 2.44 19.16 19.30
C GLY A 132 3.13 17.93 18.70
N ASP A 133 2.36 17.15 17.95
CA ASP A 133 2.79 15.89 17.32
C ASP A 133 3.34 14.83 18.30
N ARG A 134 2.83 14.85 19.55
CA ARG A 134 3.18 13.80 20.54
C ARG A 134 2.45 12.50 20.28
N TRP A 135 1.24 12.58 19.71
CA TRP A 135 0.41 11.44 19.43
C TRP A 135 -0.01 11.48 17.97
N ARG A 136 0.15 10.37 17.31
CA ARG A 136 -0.37 10.12 15.95
C ARG A 136 -1.34 8.97 16.02
N VAL A 137 -2.54 9.15 15.47
CA VAL A 137 -3.58 8.12 15.42
C VAL A 137 -4.04 7.97 13.98
N THR A 138 -4.08 6.74 13.50
CA THR A 138 -4.60 6.41 12.17
C THR A 138 -5.70 5.36 12.33
N GLY A 139 -6.82 5.56 11.67
CA GLY A 139 -7.90 4.60 11.55
C GLY A 139 -8.27 4.40 10.09
N ALA A 140 -8.56 3.17 9.68
CA ALA A 140 -9.01 2.85 8.33
C ALA A 140 -10.07 1.76 8.36
N LEU A 141 -11.04 1.88 7.44
CA LEU A 141 -12.04 0.87 7.13
C LEU A 141 -12.01 0.65 5.62
N PHE A 142 -12.13 -0.60 5.20
CA PHE A 142 -12.12 -0.96 3.80
C PHE A 142 -13.03 -2.15 3.53
N ARG A 143 -13.75 -2.11 2.41
CA ARG A 143 -14.51 -3.23 1.86
C ARG A 143 -14.18 -3.40 0.39
N ALA A 144 -14.03 -4.64 -0.07
CA ALA A 144 -13.81 -4.94 -1.48
C ALA A 144 -14.39 -6.30 -1.85
N GLU A 145 -14.80 -6.39 -3.12
CA GLU A 145 -15.10 -7.64 -3.83
C GLU A 145 -14.13 -7.69 -5.02
N MET A 146 -13.34 -8.74 -5.12
CA MET A 146 -12.26 -8.80 -6.10
C MET A 146 -12.21 -10.13 -6.81
N ASN A 147 -12.12 -10.06 -8.12
CA ASN A 147 -11.89 -11.17 -9.02
C ASN A 147 -10.47 -11.06 -9.57
N TYR A 148 -9.62 -12.06 -9.38
CA TYR A 148 -8.25 -11.95 -9.88
C TYR A 148 -7.63 -13.30 -10.22
N GLU A 149 -6.70 -13.27 -11.20
CA GLU A 149 -5.93 -14.44 -11.56
C GLU A 149 -4.79 -14.70 -10.57
N TYR A 150 -4.67 -15.95 -10.16
CA TYR A 150 -3.61 -16.42 -9.29
C TYR A 150 -2.64 -17.36 -10.01
N PHE A 151 -1.36 -17.06 -9.95
CA PHE A 151 -0.28 -17.72 -10.69
C PHE A 151 0.57 -18.69 -9.87
N GLY A 152 0.23 -19.03 -8.63
CA GLY A 152 0.97 -19.95 -7.76
C GLY A 152 2.10 -19.30 -6.94
N ILE A 153 2.89 -20.14 -6.25
CA ILE A 153 4.02 -19.74 -5.42
C ILE A 153 5.31 -19.84 -6.25
N GLY A 154 6.26 -18.97 -6.00
CA GLY A 154 7.62 -19.05 -6.55
C GLY A 154 7.84 -18.35 -7.89
N GLY A 155 6.79 -17.82 -8.53
CA GLY A 155 6.89 -17.09 -9.80
C GLY A 155 7.31 -17.97 -11.00
N GLY A 156 6.57 -17.86 -12.09
CA GLY A 156 6.85 -18.52 -13.38
C GLY A 156 5.61 -19.19 -13.95
N GLY A 157 5.27 -18.90 -15.20
CA GLY A 157 4.07 -19.25 -15.92
C GLY A 157 3.60 -20.69 -15.76
N GLY A 158 2.59 -20.86 -14.95
CA GLY A 158 1.79 -22.06 -14.81
C GLY A 158 0.32 -21.73 -15.09
N ALA A 159 -0.56 -22.73 -14.99
CA ALA A 159 -2.00 -22.50 -15.10
C ALA A 159 -2.45 -21.51 -14.02
N SER A 160 -3.20 -20.48 -14.40
CA SER A 160 -3.81 -19.54 -13.47
C SER A 160 -5.20 -20.05 -13.05
N ILE A 161 -5.60 -19.69 -11.83
CA ILE A 161 -6.96 -19.92 -11.32
C ILE A 161 -7.56 -18.54 -11.04
N VAL A 162 -8.76 -18.31 -11.52
CA VAL A 162 -9.52 -17.12 -11.13
C VAL A 162 -10.15 -17.34 -9.79
N LEU A 163 -9.96 -16.40 -8.90
CA LEU A 163 -10.50 -16.42 -7.55
C LEU A 163 -11.40 -15.23 -7.34
N ASP A 164 -12.50 -15.45 -6.66
CA ASP A 164 -13.30 -14.39 -6.10
C ASP A 164 -13.00 -14.23 -4.60
N GLN A 165 -12.98 -13.00 -4.14
CA GLN A 165 -12.67 -12.70 -2.76
C GLN A 165 -13.44 -11.48 -2.27
N ASP A 166 -14.23 -11.67 -1.23
CA ASP A 166 -14.87 -10.63 -0.46
C ASP A 166 -14.03 -10.31 0.78
N ALA A 167 -13.87 -9.05 1.13
CA ALA A 167 -13.16 -8.68 2.34
C ALA A 167 -13.65 -7.39 2.99
N ASP A 168 -13.78 -7.45 4.29
CA ASP A 168 -13.94 -6.31 5.18
C ASP A 168 -12.70 -6.16 6.05
N LEU A 169 -12.15 -4.95 6.14
CA LEU A 169 -10.96 -4.66 6.93
C LEU A 169 -11.16 -3.42 7.79
N ALA A 170 -10.75 -3.54 9.05
CA ALA A 170 -10.61 -2.43 9.98
C ALA A 170 -9.18 -2.39 10.53
N LEU A 171 -8.61 -1.19 10.58
CA LEU A 171 -7.27 -0.94 11.11
C LEU A 171 -7.30 0.27 12.04
N VAL A 172 -6.58 0.16 13.14
CA VAL A 172 -6.28 1.29 14.02
C VAL A 172 -4.82 1.25 14.44
N GLU A 173 -4.15 2.39 14.38
CA GLU A 173 -2.78 2.58 14.83
C GLU A 173 -2.71 3.78 15.77
N GLY A 174 -1.98 3.63 16.87
CA GLY A 174 -1.65 4.71 17.80
C GLY A 174 -0.15 4.75 18.03
N LEU A 175 0.48 5.90 17.74
CA LEU A 175 1.90 6.15 17.96
C LEU A 175 2.09 7.28 18.97
N ARG A 176 3.05 7.12 19.87
CA ARG A 176 3.46 8.14 20.83
C ARG A 176 4.92 8.51 20.63
N ARG A 177 5.21 9.79 20.57
CA ARG A 177 6.59 10.31 20.56
C ARG A 177 7.26 10.05 21.90
N VAL A 178 8.30 9.24 21.91
CA VAL A 178 9.08 8.84 23.10
C VAL A 178 10.43 9.54 23.19
N ALA A 179 10.94 10.00 22.04
CA ALA A 179 12.14 10.82 21.93
C ALA A 179 12.01 11.75 20.71
N PRO A 180 12.89 12.72 20.49
CA PRO A 180 12.86 13.53 19.27
C PRO A 180 12.79 12.64 18.01
N ASN A 181 11.79 12.87 17.18
CA ASN A 181 11.54 12.15 15.91
C ASN A 181 11.29 10.64 16.05
N LEU A 182 11.25 10.07 17.26
CA LEU A 182 11.03 8.66 17.51
C LEU A 182 9.66 8.41 18.14
N TYR A 183 8.88 7.58 17.46
CA TYR A 183 7.53 7.17 17.86
C TYR A 183 7.51 5.67 18.10
N LEU A 184 6.86 5.26 19.17
CA LEU A 184 6.51 3.88 19.47
C LEU A 184 5.01 3.77 19.65
N GLY A 185 4.44 2.63 19.28
CA GLY A 185 3.02 2.41 19.41
C GLY A 185 2.57 1.01 19.08
N LEU A 186 1.27 0.92 18.86
CA LEU A 186 0.59 -0.32 18.50
C LEU A 186 -0.32 -0.11 17.32
N GLN A 187 -0.42 -1.12 16.48
CA GLN A 187 -1.39 -1.25 15.41
C GLN A 187 -2.22 -2.50 15.69
N ALA A 188 -3.53 -2.39 15.52
CA ALA A 188 -4.44 -3.51 15.49
C ALA A 188 -5.16 -3.55 14.16
N MET A 189 -5.29 -4.73 13.58
CA MET A 189 -6.02 -4.96 12.34
C MET A 189 -6.96 -6.14 12.55
N TYR A 190 -8.16 -6.00 12.02
CA TYR A 190 -9.16 -7.05 11.94
C TYR A 190 -9.69 -7.11 10.51
N ALA A 191 -9.72 -8.28 9.93
CA ALA A 191 -10.29 -8.50 8.61
C ALA A 191 -11.10 -9.78 8.58
N ARG A 192 -12.21 -9.74 7.86
CA ARG A 192 -12.96 -10.94 7.45
C ARG A 192 -12.84 -11.08 5.96
N THR A 193 -12.57 -12.27 5.49
CA THR A 193 -12.49 -12.53 4.07
C THR A 193 -13.09 -13.87 3.73
N GLU A 194 -13.91 -13.89 2.71
CA GLU A 194 -14.40 -15.08 2.05
C GLU A 194 -13.66 -15.23 0.71
N LEU A 195 -13.13 -16.40 0.45
CA LEU A 195 -12.30 -16.67 -0.71
C LEU A 195 -12.73 -17.96 -1.37
N GLY A 196 -12.98 -17.96 -2.67
CA GLY A 196 -13.33 -19.15 -3.43
C GLY A 196 -12.79 -19.13 -4.86
N PRO A 197 -12.71 -20.30 -5.53
CA PRO A 197 -12.45 -20.34 -6.95
C PRO A 197 -13.67 -19.86 -7.74
N GLN A 198 -13.45 -18.97 -8.70
CA GLN A 198 -14.47 -18.66 -9.70
C GLN A 198 -14.52 -19.81 -10.70
N LEU A 199 -15.52 -20.66 -10.55
CA LEU A 199 -15.71 -21.79 -11.46
C LEU A 199 -16.41 -21.29 -12.73
N PRO A 200 -15.98 -21.74 -13.92
CA PRO A 200 -16.72 -21.43 -15.15
C PRO A 200 -18.14 -22.01 -15.08
N ASP A 201 -19.05 -21.37 -15.82
CA ASP A 201 -20.47 -21.75 -15.90
C ASP A 201 -20.60 -23.09 -16.70
N VAL A 202 -20.10 -24.17 -16.12
CA VAL A 202 -20.16 -25.53 -16.64
C VAL A 202 -20.87 -26.43 -15.64
N ASP A 203 -21.59 -27.44 -16.14
CA ASP A 203 -22.14 -28.48 -15.31
C ASP A 203 -21.04 -29.20 -14.53
N LEU A 204 -20.95 -28.90 -13.25
CA LEU A 204 -19.97 -29.52 -12.37
C LEU A 204 -20.30 -31.02 -12.18
N PRO A 205 -19.28 -31.86 -11.99
CA PRO A 205 -19.51 -33.27 -11.71
C PRO A 205 -20.46 -33.44 -10.50
N PRO A 206 -21.39 -34.42 -10.56
CA PRO A 206 -22.31 -34.68 -9.47
C PRO A 206 -21.56 -34.86 -8.14
N GLY A 207 -21.87 -34.02 -7.13
CA GLY A 207 -21.26 -34.05 -5.81
C GLY A 207 -20.16 -33.03 -5.57
N LEU A 208 -19.76 -32.23 -6.57
CA LEU A 208 -18.92 -31.05 -6.36
C LEU A 208 -19.84 -29.86 -6.08
N ASP A 209 -19.77 -29.36 -4.86
CA ASP A 209 -20.49 -28.19 -4.39
C ASP A 209 -19.50 -27.01 -4.37
N PRO A 210 -19.65 -25.97 -5.21
CA PRO A 210 -18.77 -24.81 -5.24
C PRO A 210 -18.62 -24.11 -3.89
N ASP A 211 -19.72 -24.07 -3.12
CA ASP A 211 -19.74 -23.40 -1.82
C ASP A 211 -18.85 -24.11 -0.79
N ARG A 212 -18.56 -25.38 -1.00
CA ARG A 212 -17.60 -26.12 -0.14
C ARG A 212 -16.13 -25.82 -0.46
N LEU A 213 -15.87 -25.15 -1.56
CA LEU A 213 -14.53 -24.69 -1.95
C LEU A 213 -14.24 -23.27 -1.44
N ARG A 214 -15.24 -22.60 -0.87
CA ARG A 214 -15.09 -21.30 -0.24
C ARG A 214 -14.50 -21.46 1.16
N VAL A 215 -13.62 -20.55 1.52
CA VAL A 215 -12.96 -20.50 2.82
C VAL A 215 -13.23 -19.14 3.45
N ASP A 216 -13.91 -19.17 4.59
CA ASP A 216 -14.08 -17.99 5.44
C ASP A 216 -12.92 -17.88 6.40
N LEU A 217 -12.26 -16.74 6.46
CA LEU A 217 -11.15 -16.48 7.34
C LEU A 217 -11.31 -15.17 8.09
N THR A 218 -11.10 -15.23 9.39
CA THR A 218 -10.92 -14.07 10.24
C THR A 218 -9.44 -13.87 10.51
N LEU A 219 -8.93 -12.71 10.14
CA LEU A 219 -7.56 -12.29 10.40
C LEU A 219 -7.59 -11.20 11.47
N ALA A 220 -6.95 -11.44 12.59
CA ALA A 220 -6.76 -10.44 13.63
C ALA A 220 -5.27 -10.35 13.95
N THR A 221 -4.72 -9.15 13.94
CA THR A 221 -3.31 -8.92 14.29
C THR A 221 -3.14 -7.77 15.25
N ILE A 222 -2.16 -7.91 16.13
CA ILE A 222 -1.64 -6.82 16.95
C ILE A 222 -0.15 -6.70 16.64
N ALA A 223 0.31 -5.47 16.41
CA ALA A 223 1.69 -5.18 16.03
C ALA A 223 2.27 -4.03 16.84
N PRO A 224 3.32 -4.22 17.65
CA PRO A 224 4.18 -3.12 18.06
C PRO A 224 4.76 -2.43 16.82
N ARG A 225 4.80 -1.09 16.90
CA ARG A 225 5.23 -0.19 15.83
C ARG A 225 6.35 0.70 16.31
N LEU A 226 7.34 0.90 15.44
CA LEU A 226 8.38 1.90 15.60
C LEU A 226 8.42 2.77 14.34
N GLN A 227 8.45 4.10 14.53
CA GLN A 227 8.68 5.06 13.46
C GLN A 227 9.72 6.07 13.92
N TYR A 228 10.77 6.27 13.10
CA TYR A 228 11.73 7.35 13.25
C TYR A 228 11.70 8.21 11.99
N ASP A 229 11.32 9.49 12.15
CA ASP A 229 11.02 10.39 11.02
C ASP A 229 11.72 11.72 11.20
N THR A 230 12.74 11.98 10.38
CA THR A 230 13.50 13.23 10.33
C THR A 230 13.35 13.95 8.98
N ARG A 231 12.35 13.57 8.19
CA ARG A 231 12.11 14.20 6.89
C ARG A 231 11.77 15.68 7.05
N ASP A 232 12.26 16.48 6.14
CA ASP A 232 11.95 17.91 6.03
C ASP A 232 10.51 18.16 5.50
N ASN A 233 9.98 17.24 4.71
CA ASN A 233 8.63 17.26 4.17
C ASN A 233 8.05 15.85 4.08
N GLU A 234 6.78 15.70 4.35
CA GLU A 234 6.11 14.39 4.33
C GLU A 234 5.85 13.88 2.90
N PHE A 235 5.47 14.76 1.98
CA PHE A 235 5.01 14.41 0.64
C PHE A 235 6.10 14.43 -0.43
N TYR A 236 7.05 15.36 -0.30
CA TYR A 236 8.21 15.47 -1.17
C TYR A 236 9.48 15.72 -0.35
N PRO A 237 9.95 14.72 0.40
CA PRO A 237 11.14 14.89 1.23
C PRO A 237 12.38 15.11 0.35
N ARG A 238 13.15 16.10 0.71
CA ARG A 238 14.44 16.42 0.09
C ARG A 238 15.62 16.01 0.95
N SER A 239 15.40 15.90 2.26
CA SER A 239 16.42 15.49 3.22
C SER A 239 15.79 14.72 4.37
N GLY A 240 16.62 13.93 5.04
CA GLY A 240 16.23 13.19 6.24
C GLY A 240 16.06 11.70 6.03
N LEU A 241 15.49 11.08 7.02
CA LEU A 241 15.35 9.63 7.13
C LEU A 241 13.96 9.29 7.66
N LEU A 242 13.35 8.28 7.07
CA LEU A 242 12.15 7.62 7.60
C LEU A 242 12.46 6.15 7.81
N VAL A 243 12.37 5.69 9.06
CA VAL A 243 12.49 4.27 9.42
C VAL A 243 11.17 3.81 10.01
N ASN A 244 10.66 2.70 9.51
CA ASN A 244 9.49 2.03 10.07
C ASN A 244 9.83 0.57 10.39
N ALA A 245 9.32 0.08 11.52
CA ALA A 245 9.40 -1.33 11.87
C ALA A 245 8.11 -1.78 12.54
N SER A 246 7.71 -3.01 12.26
CA SER A 246 6.55 -3.67 12.88
C SER A 246 6.79 -5.15 13.07
N ALA A 247 6.16 -5.71 14.11
CA ALA A 247 6.15 -7.14 14.38
C ALA A 247 4.72 -7.58 14.70
N ALA A 248 3.96 -7.95 13.67
CA ALA A 248 2.57 -8.34 13.80
C ALA A 248 2.47 -9.80 14.28
N VAL A 249 1.61 -10.04 15.24
CA VAL A 249 1.25 -11.38 15.71
C VAL A 249 -0.24 -11.62 15.49
N SER A 250 -0.57 -12.79 14.96
CA SER A 250 -1.92 -13.30 14.81
C SER A 250 -2.05 -14.54 15.68
N ARG A 251 -3.13 -14.63 16.45
CA ARG A 251 -3.39 -15.76 17.37
C ARG A 251 -4.90 -15.99 17.50
N ASP A 252 -5.27 -17.23 17.72
CA ASP A 252 -6.65 -17.60 18.07
C ASP A 252 -7.18 -16.82 19.30
N SER A 253 -6.32 -16.57 20.28
CA SER A 253 -6.67 -15.82 21.51
C SER A 253 -7.12 -14.37 21.27
N ILE A 254 -6.86 -13.80 20.13
CA ILE A 254 -7.33 -12.46 19.71
C ILE A 254 -8.40 -12.54 18.62
N GLY A 255 -8.95 -13.72 18.36
CA GLY A 255 -10.04 -13.95 17.42
C GLY A 255 -9.60 -14.18 15.97
N ALA A 256 -8.37 -14.60 15.74
CA ALA A 256 -7.88 -14.98 14.41
C ALA A 256 -8.05 -16.50 14.19
N ASP A 257 -8.37 -16.89 12.96
CA ASP A 257 -8.42 -18.30 12.56
C ASP A 257 -7.04 -18.90 12.29
N LEU A 258 -6.01 -18.05 12.17
CA LEU A 258 -4.66 -18.46 11.81
C LEU A 258 -3.61 -17.87 12.78
N ASP A 259 -2.71 -18.75 13.23
CA ASP A 259 -1.57 -18.37 14.07
C ASP A 259 -0.33 -18.14 13.22
N TYR A 260 0.16 -16.89 13.19
CA TYR A 260 1.37 -16.51 12.46
C TYR A 260 2.01 -15.25 13.02
N GLU A 261 3.24 -14.99 12.58
CA GLU A 261 3.98 -13.78 12.88
C GLU A 261 4.49 -13.15 11.59
N ARG A 262 4.48 -11.82 11.54
CA ARG A 262 4.99 -11.05 10.42
C ARG A 262 5.86 -9.92 10.90
N TYR A 263 7.02 -9.80 10.29
CA TYR A 263 8.00 -8.78 10.58
C TYR A 263 8.23 -7.94 9.33
N LYS A 264 8.16 -6.62 9.47
CA LYS A 264 8.44 -5.68 8.40
C LYS A 264 9.35 -4.58 8.92
N ALA A 265 10.37 -4.25 8.15
CA ALA A 265 11.20 -3.09 8.38
C ALA A 265 11.50 -2.38 7.07
N SER A 266 11.46 -1.05 7.09
CA SER A 266 11.85 -0.22 5.95
C SER A 266 12.64 1.00 6.40
N MET A 267 13.51 1.48 5.52
CA MET A 267 14.28 2.69 5.70
C MET A 267 14.30 3.47 4.39
N ASN A 268 13.84 4.70 4.43
CA ASN A 268 13.92 5.64 3.31
C ASN A 268 14.90 6.76 3.68
N HIS A 269 15.88 7.00 2.84
CA HIS A 269 16.86 8.06 3.02
C HIS A 269 16.75 9.05 1.86
N TYR A 270 16.75 10.33 2.18
CA TYR A 270 16.62 11.41 1.22
C TYR A 270 17.80 12.35 1.31
N LEU A 271 18.39 12.64 0.16
CA LEU A 271 19.55 13.52 0.03
C LEU A 271 19.28 14.55 -1.07
N ALA A 272 19.31 15.82 -0.70
CA ALA A 272 19.24 16.90 -1.69
C ALA A 272 20.47 16.90 -2.58
N VAL A 273 20.25 16.97 -3.90
CA VAL A 273 21.29 17.05 -4.92
C VAL A 273 21.14 18.39 -5.66
N GLY A 274 21.89 19.37 -5.24
CA GLY A 274 21.72 20.75 -5.68
C GLY A 274 20.34 21.30 -5.28
N ASN A 275 19.87 22.30 -6.04
CA ASN A 275 18.61 22.99 -5.71
C ASN A 275 17.35 22.28 -6.24
N GLN A 276 17.50 21.43 -7.24
CA GLN A 276 16.38 20.84 -7.99
C GLN A 276 16.34 19.31 -7.94
N GLY A 277 17.40 18.68 -7.45
CA GLY A 277 17.52 17.23 -7.40
C GLY A 277 17.32 16.67 -6.00
N VAL A 278 16.87 15.42 -5.93
CA VAL A 278 16.80 14.59 -4.72
C VAL A 278 17.21 13.18 -5.10
N LEU A 279 18.13 12.60 -4.34
CA LEU A 279 18.37 11.15 -4.36
C LEU A 279 17.61 10.52 -3.19
N ALA A 280 16.59 9.75 -3.50
CA ALA A 280 15.83 8.98 -2.53
C ALA A 280 16.24 7.50 -2.64
N SER A 281 16.53 6.87 -1.52
CA SER A 281 16.92 5.46 -1.44
C SER A 281 16.06 4.75 -0.41
N ARG A 282 15.61 3.54 -0.73
CA ARG A 282 14.77 2.70 0.11
C ARG A 282 15.38 1.32 0.28
N ILE A 283 15.34 0.82 1.50
CA ILE A 283 15.57 -0.58 1.83
C ILE A 283 14.31 -1.08 2.51
N VAL A 284 13.85 -2.25 2.13
CA VAL A 284 12.73 -2.93 2.77
C VAL A 284 13.06 -4.39 2.99
N THR A 285 12.61 -4.93 4.10
CA THR A 285 12.63 -6.37 4.39
C THR A 285 11.33 -6.77 5.05
N GLN A 286 10.85 -7.95 4.69
CA GLN A 286 9.65 -8.56 5.26
C GLN A 286 9.92 -10.04 5.49
N TYR A 287 9.39 -10.58 6.57
CA TYR A 287 9.49 -11.99 6.90
C TYR A 287 8.21 -12.48 7.57
N THR A 288 7.84 -13.72 7.29
CA THR A 288 6.70 -14.38 7.91
C THR A 288 7.11 -15.74 8.45
N SER A 289 6.63 -16.08 9.64
CA SER A 289 7.04 -17.28 10.39
C SER A 289 6.58 -18.59 9.73
N ASP A 290 7.14 -19.68 10.21
CA ASP A 290 6.63 -21.02 9.92
C ASP A 290 5.15 -21.14 10.33
N GLY A 291 4.40 -21.97 9.59
CA GLY A 291 2.94 -22.11 9.79
C GLY A 291 2.10 -21.01 9.13
N THR A 292 2.72 -19.95 8.65
CA THR A 292 2.00 -18.94 7.86
C THR A 292 1.52 -19.56 6.55
N PRO A 293 0.23 -19.45 6.19
CA PRO A 293 -0.23 -19.85 4.87
C PRO A 293 0.54 -19.12 3.77
N PHE A 294 0.90 -19.84 2.72
CA PHE A 294 1.68 -19.29 1.60
C PHE A 294 1.09 -18.02 1.01
N PHE A 295 -0.16 -17.86 1.18
CA PHE A 295 -0.90 -16.73 0.69
C PHE A 295 -0.68 -15.46 1.55
N LEU A 296 -0.19 -15.54 2.75
CA LEU A 296 0.24 -14.43 3.59
C LEU A 296 1.72 -14.05 3.38
N PHE A 297 2.41 -14.68 2.44
CA PHE A 297 3.82 -14.40 2.18
C PHE A 297 4.02 -13.03 1.55
N PRO A 298 5.07 -12.30 1.92
CA PRO A 298 5.43 -11.07 1.24
C PRO A 298 5.69 -11.29 -0.25
N ALA A 299 5.29 -10.32 -1.08
CA ALA A 299 5.39 -10.42 -2.52
C ALA A 299 5.79 -9.09 -3.16
N PHE A 300 6.51 -9.16 -4.28
CA PHE A 300 6.75 -7.99 -5.13
C PHE A 300 5.51 -7.61 -5.94
N GLY A 301 5.50 -6.35 -6.41
CA GLY A 301 4.41 -5.80 -7.21
C GLY A 301 3.24 -5.23 -6.42
N GLN A 302 3.25 -5.35 -5.09
CA GLN A 302 2.20 -4.79 -4.22
C GLN A 302 2.46 -3.34 -3.81
N GLY A 303 3.65 -2.83 -3.99
CA GLY A 303 4.01 -1.48 -3.58
C GLY A 303 5.22 -0.93 -4.32
N ALA A 304 5.86 0.09 -3.75
CA ALA A 304 7.03 0.74 -4.32
C ALA A 304 8.35 0.03 -3.97
N ASP A 305 8.30 -1.17 -3.39
CA ASP A 305 9.48 -1.83 -2.83
C ASP A 305 10.48 -2.23 -3.91
N LEU A 306 9.99 -2.77 -5.04
CA LEU A 306 10.76 -2.98 -6.27
C LEU A 306 9.79 -2.87 -7.45
N ARG A 307 9.77 -1.74 -8.14
CA ARG A 307 8.89 -1.50 -9.28
C ARG A 307 9.33 -2.33 -10.50
N GLY A 308 8.39 -2.70 -11.39
CA GLY A 308 8.67 -3.48 -12.60
C GLY A 308 8.20 -4.92 -12.53
N TYR A 309 7.44 -5.25 -11.49
CA TYR A 309 6.83 -6.57 -11.29
C TYR A 309 5.33 -6.45 -11.10
N GLN A 310 4.58 -7.42 -11.64
CA GLN A 310 3.15 -7.54 -11.39
C GLN A 310 2.89 -7.98 -9.96
N MET A 311 1.73 -7.62 -9.43
CA MET A 311 1.34 -7.95 -8.08
C MET A 311 1.36 -9.47 -7.84
N GLY A 312 2.18 -9.92 -6.88
CA GLY A 312 2.28 -11.32 -6.50
C GLY A 312 3.09 -12.22 -7.42
N SER A 313 3.74 -11.69 -8.48
CA SER A 313 4.53 -12.49 -9.42
C SER A 313 5.73 -13.19 -8.77
N TYR A 314 6.29 -12.61 -7.73
CA TYR A 314 7.36 -13.20 -6.92
C TYR A 314 7.01 -13.07 -5.45
N ARG A 315 6.86 -14.21 -4.78
CA ARG A 315 6.46 -14.26 -3.36
C ARG A 315 7.13 -15.43 -2.65
N ASP A 316 7.54 -15.19 -1.40
CA ASP A 316 8.04 -16.23 -0.50
C ASP A 316 7.96 -15.72 0.95
N ARG A 317 8.39 -16.52 1.95
CA ARG A 317 8.36 -16.14 3.37
C ARG A 317 9.27 -14.97 3.72
N PHE A 318 10.36 -14.78 3.00
CA PHE A 318 11.28 -13.66 3.15
C PHE A 318 11.34 -12.83 1.87
N LEU A 319 11.35 -11.51 2.04
CA LEU A 319 11.51 -10.55 0.96
C LEU A 319 12.49 -9.47 1.40
N VAL A 320 13.42 -9.13 0.51
CA VAL A 320 14.31 -7.98 0.68
C VAL A 320 14.45 -7.23 -0.63
N ALA A 321 14.44 -5.90 -0.56
CA ALA A 321 14.69 -5.04 -1.72
C ALA A 321 15.46 -3.78 -1.33
N VAL A 322 16.26 -3.30 -2.27
CA VAL A 322 16.92 -2.00 -2.26
C VAL A 322 16.61 -1.29 -3.55
N GLN A 323 16.09 -0.08 -3.48
CA GLN A 323 15.78 0.76 -4.64
C GLN A 323 16.26 2.18 -4.40
N SER A 324 16.83 2.81 -5.42
CA SER A 324 17.17 4.22 -5.41
C SER A 324 16.51 4.94 -6.57
N GLU A 325 16.12 6.18 -6.34
CA GLU A 325 15.44 7.03 -7.29
C GLU A 325 16.07 8.42 -7.26
N TYR A 326 16.51 8.91 -8.42
CA TYR A 326 16.88 10.30 -8.60
C TYR A 326 15.71 11.07 -9.17
N ARG A 327 15.24 12.07 -8.43
CA ARG A 327 14.14 12.98 -8.77
C ARG A 327 14.74 14.33 -9.18
N HIS A 328 14.26 14.88 -10.28
CA HIS A 328 14.68 16.21 -10.73
C HIS A 328 13.47 17.07 -11.07
N ARG A 329 13.40 18.28 -10.52
CA ARG A 329 12.40 19.30 -10.87
C ARG A 329 12.96 20.27 -11.87
N PHE A 330 12.42 20.27 -13.09
CA PHE A 330 12.79 21.22 -14.15
C PHE A 330 12.13 22.58 -13.91
N THR A 331 10.90 22.58 -13.43
CA THR A 331 10.11 23.77 -13.13
C THR A 331 9.36 23.60 -11.81
N LYS A 332 8.61 24.62 -11.39
CA LYS A 332 7.75 24.54 -10.21
C LYS A 332 6.67 23.43 -10.30
N ARG A 333 6.33 23.00 -11.53
CA ARG A 333 5.26 22.01 -11.76
C ARG A 333 5.70 20.73 -12.45
N ILE A 334 6.84 20.71 -13.12
CA ILE A 334 7.26 19.60 -13.96
C ILE A 334 8.58 19.04 -13.45
N GLY A 335 8.63 17.74 -13.31
CA GLY A 335 9.81 16.97 -12.95
C GLY A 335 9.84 15.60 -13.61
N ALA A 336 10.93 14.91 -13.41
CA ALA A 336 11.11 13.52 -13.81
C ALA A 336 11.88 12.76 -12.73
N ALA A 337 11.78 11.44 -12.78
CA ALA A 337 12.56 10.54 -11.95
C ALA A 337 13.17 9.43 -12.79
N ALA A 338 14.33 8.95 -12.37
CA ALA A 338 14.94 7.71 -12.86
C ALA A 338 15.30 6.85 -11.67
N PHE A 339 15.04 5.56 -11.75
CA PHE A 339 15.22 4.66 -10.63
C PHE A 339 15.73 3.29 -11.03
N GLY A 340 16.33 2.62 -10.08
CA GLY A 340 16.75 1.24 -10.22
C GLY A 340 16.90 0.56 -8.86
N GLY A 341 16.81 -0.76 -8.86
CA GLY A 341 16.87 -1.53 -7.64
C GLY A 341 17.14 -3.00 -7.86
N VAL A 342 17.38 -3.67 -6.77
CA VAL A 342 17.57 -5.13 -6.70
C VAL A 342 16.83 -5.69 -5.50
N GLY A 343 16.37 -6.93 -5.61
CA GLY A 343 15.70 -7.61 -4.52
C GLY A 343 15.70 -9.11 -4.67
N SER A 344 15.18 -9.79 -3.68
CA SER A 344 15.03 -11.24 -3.67
C SER A 344 13.85 -11.66 -2.81
N VAL A 345 13.30 -12.82 -3.14
CA VAL A 345 12.44 -13.59 -2.24
C VAL A 345 13.13 -14.92 -1.94
N ALA A 346 12.90 -15.45 -0.74
CA ALA A 346 13.46 -16.72 -0.29
C ALA A 346 12.59 -17.38 0.78
N PRO A 347 12.64 -18.72 0.95
CA PRO A 347 11.90 -19.41 2.00
C PRO A 347 12.42 -19.11 3.40
N ASP A 348 13.71 -18.78 3.54
CA ASP A 348 14.36 -18.59 4.82
C ASP A 348 14.79 -17.14 5.03
N PHE A 349 14.76 -16.68 6.28
CA PHE A 349 15.20 -15.35 6.67
C PHE A 349 16.66 -15.10 6.28
N GLY A 350 16.91 -14.01 5.57
CA GLY A 350 18.25 -13.64 5.09
C GLY A 350 18.68 -14.40 3.82
N GLY A 351 17.82 -15.25 3.28
CA GLY A 351 18.09 -15.96 2.04
C GLY A 351 18.09 -15.03 0.81
N TRP A 352 18.80 -15.45 -0.23
CA TRP A 352 18.85 -14.76 -1.52
C TRP A 352 18.79 -15.78 -2.66
N GLU A 353 17.59 -16.25 -2.99
CA GLU A 353 17.43 -17.32 -3.98
C GLU A 353 17.17 -16.79 -5.39
N LYS A 354 16.26 -15.82 -5.52
CA LYS A 354 15.92 -15.23 -6.82
C LYS A 354 16.39 -13.79 -6.87
N SER A 355 17.48 -13.52 -7.59
CA SER A 355 17.91 -12.15 -7.88
C SER A 355 16.98 -11.48 -8.86
N LEU A 356 16.31 -10.45 -8.42
CA LEU A 356 15.41 -9.62 -9.19
C LEU A 356 16.03 -8.23 -9.32
N TRP A 357 15.94 -7.64 -10.51
CA TRP A 357 16.41 -6.29 -10.77
C TRP A 357 15.29 -5.45 -11.37
N SER A 358 15.35 -4.17 -11.17
CA SER A 358 14.40 -3.20 -11.70
C SER A 358 15.11 -1.96 -12.16
N ALA A 359 14.67 -1.39 -13.28
CA ALA A 359 15.06 -0.07 -13.73
C ALA A 359 13.87 0.62 -14.39
N GLY A 360 13.80 1.94 -14.26
CA GLY A 360 12.70 2.67 -14.83
C GLY A 360 12.89 4.19 -14.78
N ALA A 361 11.91 4.86 -15.36
CA ALA A 361 11.83 6.31 -15.33
C ALA A 361 10.37 6.77 -15.21
N GLY A 362 10.16 8.00 -14.80
CA GLY A 362 8.83 8.53 -14.64
C GLY A 362 8.74 10.03 -14.76
N PHE A 363 7.55 10.48 -15.05
CA PHE A 363 7.16 11.88 -15.13
C PHE A 363 6.49 12.32 -13.84
N ARG A 364 6.68 13.57 -13.46
CA ARG A 364 6.09 14.19 -12.27
C ARG A 364 5.40 15.49 -12.67
N PHE A 365 4.15 15.63 -12.26
CA PHE A 365 3.41 16.88 -12.40
C PHE A 365 2.88 17.33 -11.04
N VAL A 366 3.36 18.45 -10.52
CA VAL A 366 2.96 18.97 -9.19
C VAL A 366 1.52 19.45 -9.27
N LEU A 367 0.66 18.77 -8.56
CA LEU A 367 -0.76 18.99 -8.51
C LEU A 367 -1.10 20.02 -7.43
N ALA A 368 -0.58 19.84 -6.21
CA ALA A 368 -0.77 20.73 -5.08
C ALA A 368 0.56 21.38 -4.67
N PRO A 369 0.88 22.58 -5.21
CA PRO A 369 2.18 23.20 -4.97
C PRO A 369 2.44 23.59 -3.51
N LYS A 370 1.40 23.81 -2.70
CA LYS A 370 1.54 24.16 -1.28
C LYS A 370 2.08 23.01 -0.44
N ASN A 371 1.71 21.79 -0.79
CA ASN A 371 2.13 20.57 -0.10
C ASN A 371 3.11 19.72 -0.93
N ASP A 372 3.54 20.23 -2.09
CA ASP A 372 4.47 19.53 -2.99
C ASP A 372 3.98 18.15 -3.48
N ILE A 373 2.67 17.96 -3.60
CA ILE A 373 2.07 16.70 -4.06
C ILE A 373 2.11 16.62 -5.58
N SER A 374 2.64 15.53 -6.13
CA SER A 374 2.82 15.32 -7.57
C SER A 374 1.95 14.17 -8.10
N LEU A 375 1.40 14.31 -9.29
CA LEU A 375 0.99 13.17 -10.12
C LEU A 375 2.25 12.47 -10.62
N ARG A 376 2.31 11.18 -10.47
CA ARG A 376 3.40 10.33 -10.90
C ARG A 376 2.94 9.38 -12.01
N VAL A 377 3.73 9.30 -13.08
CA VAL A 377 3.57 8.29 -14.13
C VAL A 377 4.92 7.63 -14.32
N ASP A 378 5.06 6.37 -13.96
CA ASP A 378 6.30 5.61 -14.04
C ASP A 378 6.17 4.46 -15.05
N VAL A 379 7.24 4.16 -15.75
CA VAL A 379 7.46 2.92 -16.47
C VAL A 379 8.67 2.21 -15.87
N ALA A 380 8.50 0.95 -15.51
CA ALA A 380 9.56 0.14 -14.93
C ALA A 380 9.69 -1.19 -15.64
N ARG A 381 10.92 -1.59 -15.91
CA ARG A 381 11.29 -2.88 -16.44
C ARG A 381 11.88 -3.73 -15.31
N GLY A 382 11.27 -4.87 -15.03
CA GLY A 382 11.83 -5.93 -14.24
C GLY A 382 12.48 -7.02 -15.11
N ARG A 383 12.79 -8.16 -14.51
CA ARG A 383 13.45 -9.26 -15.18
C ARG A 383 12.66 -9.78 -16.39
N ASP A 384 11.36 -9.99 -16.21
CA ASP A 384 10.53 -10.70 -17.18
C ASP A 384 9.44 -9.80 -17.80
N GLU A 385 9.17 -8.63 -17.22
CA GLU A 385 8.02 -7.81 -17.59
C GLU A 385 8.27 -6.31 -17.51
N THR A 386 7.37 -5.53 -18.11
CA THR A 386 7.34 -4.06 -18.00
C THR A 386 6.00 -3.66 -17.41
N VAL A 387 6.04 -2.85 -16.37
CA VAL A 387 4.85 -2.39 -15.64
C VAL A 387 4.77 -0.88 -15.67
N TYR A 388 3.56 -0.36 -15.84
CA TYR A 388 3.23 1.06 -15.82
C TYR A 388 2.52 1.40 -14.51
N TYR A 389 2.92 2.49 -13.89
CA TYR A 389 2.34 2.96 -12.65
C TYR A 389 1.82 4.38 -12.82
N VAL A 390 0.61 4.62 -12.41
CA VAL A 390 0.05 5.97 -12.26
C VAL A 390 -0.32 6.13 -10.79
N GLY A 391 0.08 7.22 -10.21
CA GLY A 391 -0.18 7.46 -8.79
C GLY A 391 0.05 8.90 -8.43
N VAL A 392 -0.21 9.23 -7.20
CA VAL A 392 -0.02 10.56 -6.68
C VAL A 392 0.89 10.49 -5.46
N GLY A 393 1.72 11.48 -5.28
CA GLY A 393 2.86 11.42 -4.38
C GLY A 393 4.06 10.74 -5.02
N GLU A 394 5.13 10.67 -4.29
CA GLU A 394 6.33 9.96 -4.69
C GLU A 394 6.22 8.45 -4.33
N ALA A 395 7.09 7.63 -4.89
CA ALA A 395 7.01 6.18 -4.68
C ALA A 395 7.33 5.79 -3.22
N PHE A 396 8.19 6.55 -2.54
CA PHE A 396 8.56 6.40 -1.12
C PHE A 396 9.19 7.67 -0.59
#